data_556701838a49d05f44f60e0848965712
#
_entry.id   556701838a49d05f44f60e0848965712
#
_cell.length_a   1.000
_cell.length_b   1.000
_cell.length_c   1.000
_cell.angle_alpha   90.00
_cell.angle_beta   90.00
_cell.angle_gamma   90.00
#
_symmetry.space_group_name_H-M   'P 1'
#
loop_
_entity.id
_entity.type
_entity.pdbx_description
1 polymer ?
#
loop_
_entity_poly.entity_id
_entity_poly.type
_entity_poly.pdbx_seq_one_letter_code
_entity_poly.pdbx_strand_id
1 'polypeptide(L)'
;MINIFKLIKLTIKDIRNHENDKYIGGFYIYVNPMGSGKTLSMVREAKMLHDKGYKVYSNFCLSFQESNLMHWKDIIKVPSNSVICLDEISDLFNARDWKYMPKGIFTYLINSRKRNIRILSSAQEYDEIDKTVRTKATYVVECSHYGRLIRNKFYRRKIYEMGLGNKDRKREFQEWFIREDFYSDFYDTNEIVKILGGMENDK
;
A
#
# COMPACT_ATOMS: atom_id res chain seq x y z
N MET A 1 19.29 5.30 -35.66
CA MET A 1 19.51 3.88 -35.27
C MET A 1 19.80 3.86 -33.75
N ILE A 2 18.94 3.26 -32.94
CA ILE A 2 19.17 3.16 -31.49
C ILE A 2 20.28 2.18 -31.25
N ASN A 3 21.31 2.60 -30.53
CA ASN A 3 22.45 1.74 -30.21
C ASN A 3 22.04 0.75 -29.10
N ILE A 4 21.77 -0.49 -29.48
CA ILE A 4 21.31 -1.57 -28.61
C ILE A 4 22.26 -1.78 -27.42
N PHE A 5 23.58 -1.69 -27.62
CA PHE A 5 24.56 -1.82 -26.54
C PHE A 5 24.45 -0.70 -25.51
N LYS A 6 24.13 0.53 -25.96
CA LYS A 6 23.90 1.66 -25.07
C LYS A 6 22.62 1.46 -24.25
N LEU A 7 21.56 0.92 -24.88
CA LEU A 7 20.30 0.61 -24.21
C LEU A 7 20.49 -0.47 -23.12
N ILE A 8 21.17 -1.57 -23.46
CA ILE A 8 21.48 -2.64 -22.51
C ILE A 8 22.30 -2.10 -21.33
N LYS A 9 23.31 -1.27 -21.59
CA LYS A 9 24.18 -0.69 -20.56
C LYS A 9 23.39 0.25 -19.63
N LEU A 10 22.46 1.03 -20.17
CA LEU A 10 21.56 1.88 -19.40
C LEU A 10 20.57 1.04 -18.57
N THR A 11 19.97 0.01 -19.16
CA THR A 11 19.07 -0.90 -18.45
C THR A 11 19.75 -1.60 -17.27
N ILE A 12 20.98 -2.09 -17.46
CA ILE A 12 21.78 -2.70 -16.37
C ILE A 12 22.07 -1.66 -15.28
N LYS A 13 22.42 -0.43 -15.68
CA LYS A 13 22.66 0.67 -14.73
C LYS A 13 21.38 1.02 -13.95
N ASP A 14 20.25 1.05 -14.63
CA ASP A 14 18.95 1.35 -14.02
C ASP A 14 18.52 0.24 -13.05
N ILE A 15 18.73 -1.03 -13.40
CA ILE A 15 18.47 -2.17 -12.49
C ILE A 15 19.36 -2.04 -11.23
N ARG A 16 20.65 -1.78 -11.38
CA ARG A 16 21.57 -1.59 -10.23
C ARG A 16 21.22 -0.36 -9.39
N ASN A 17 20.78 0.72 -10.01
CA ASN A 17 20.34 1.92 -9.29
C ASN A 17 19.01 1.70 -8.59
N HIS A 18 18.12 0.88 -9.16
CA HIS A 18 16.80 0.58 -8.56
C HIS A 18 16.93 -0.20 -7.25
N GLU A 19 17.94 -1.08 -7.11
CA GLU A 19 18.26 -1.74 -5.84
C GLU A 19 18.72 -0.76 -4.74
N ASN A 20 19.30 0.38 -5.15
CA ASN A 20 19.78 1.44 -4.26
C ASN A 20 18.86 2.67 -4.23
N ASP A 21 17.69 2.60 -4.89
CA ASP A 21 16.79 3.73 -4.96
C ASP A 21 16.16 3.98 -3.59
N LYS A 22 16.59 5.09 -2.95
CA LYS A 22 16.03 5.56 -1.68
C LYS A 22 14.62 6.15 -1.83
N TYR A 23 14.13 6.22 -3.08
CA TYR A 23 12.81 6.76 -3.35
C TYR A 23 11.76 5.66 -3.36
N ILE A 24 10.88 5.70 -2.36
CA ILE A 24 9.80 4.69 -2.21
C ILE A 24 8.41 5.27 -2.44
N GLY A 25 8.29 6.59 -2.58
CA GLY A 25 7.00 7.29 -2.58
C GLY A 25 6.00 6.74 -3.59
N GLY A 26 4.77 6.54 -3.13
CA GLY A 26 3.65 6.07 -3.96
C GLY A 26 2.47 5.60 -3.13
N PHE A 27 1.31 5.51 -3.77
CA PHE A 27 0.08 5.04 -3.16
C PHE A 27 -0.34 3.72 -3.81
N TYR A 28 -0.34 2.64 -3.02
CA TYR A 28 -0.63 1.27 -3.42
C TYR A 28 -1.94 0.81 -2.79
N ILE A 29 -2.84 0.27 -3.59
CA ILE A 29 -4.11 -0.27 -3.13
C ILE A 29 -4.13 -1.78 -3.40
N TYR A 30 -4.12 -2.57 -2.34
CA TYR A 30 -4.23 -4.03 -2.38
C TYR A 30 -5.69 -4.41 -2.41
N VAL A 31 -6.11 -5.11 -3.45
CA VAL A 31 -7.51 -5.46 -3.67
C VAL A 31 -7.70 -6.95 -3.84
N ASN A 32 -8.87 -7.40 -3.65
CA ASN A 32 -9.53 -8.69 -3.90
C ASN A 32 -10.29 -9.18 -2.65
N PRO A 33 -11.15 -10.18 -2.77
CA PRO A 33 -12.00 -10.65 -1.68
C PRO A 33 -11.23 -11.01 -0.39
N MET A 34 -11.98 -11.12 0.69
CA MET A 34 -11.45 -11.55 1.98
C MET A 34 -10.65 -12.86 1.86
N GLY A 35 -9.56 -12.99 2.60
CA GLY A 35 -8.70 -14.17 2.57
C GLY A 35 -7.74 -14.27 1.38
N SER A 36 -7.75 -13.33 0.43
CA SER A 36 -6.84 -13.33 -0.73
C SER A 36 -5.38 -13.04 -0.39
N GLY A 37 -5.08 -12.61 0.83
CA GLY A 37 -3.73 -12.28 1.30
C GLY A 37 -3.33 -10.83 1.12
N LYS A 38 -4.28 -9.90 1.09
CA LYS A 38 -4.04 -8.45 0.99
C LYS A 38 -3.15 -7.93 2.11
N THR A 39 -3.63 -8.08 3.35
CA THR A 39 -2.91 -7.63 4.55
C THR A 39 -1.54 -8.29 4.65
N LEU A 40 -1.45 -9.62 4.40
CA LEU A 40 -0.17 -10.32 4.38
C LEU A 40 0.81 -9.73 3.34
N SER A 41 0.33 -9.44 2.14
CA SER A 41 1.14 -8.85 1.07
C SER A 41 1.60 -7.43 1.42
N MET A 42 0.74 -6.65 2.06
CA MET A 42 1.01 -5.31 2.55
C MET A 42 2.06 -5.33 3.68
N VAL A 43 1.88 -6.21 4.68
CA VAL A 43 2.82 -6.36 5.80
C VAL A 43 4.19 -6.82 5.31
N ARG A 44 4.24 -7.75 4.35
CA ARG A 44 5.50 -8.18 3.73
C ARG A 44 6.24 -6.99 3.11
N GLU A 45 5.57 -6.15 2.34
CA GLU A 45 6.20 -4.99 1.73
C GLU A 45 6.62 -3.95 2.77
N ALA A 46 5.77 -3.69 3.76
CA ALA A 46 6.10 -2.79 4.87
C ALA A 46 7.36 -3.26 5.63
N LYS A 47 7.47 -4.58 5.91
CA LYS A 47 8.63 -5.15 6.59
C LYS A 47 9.90 -5.03 5.76
N MET A 48 9.83 -5.30 4.45
CA MET A 48 10.98 -5.13 3.55
C MET A 48 11.48 -3.68 3.53
N LEU A 49 10.57 -2.71 3.63
CA LEU A 49 10.94 -1.28 3.69
C LEU A 49 11.47 -0.90 5.08
N HIS A 50 10.87 -1.43 6.14
CA HIS A 50 11.39 -1.27 7.51
C HIS A 50 12.84 -1.76 7.61
N ASP A 51 13.16 -2.92 7.04
CA ASP A 51 14.51 -3.48 7.04
C ASP A 51 15.52 -2.63 6.23
N LYS A 52 15.02 -1.79 5.31
CA LYS A 52 15.80 -0.75 4.63
C LYS A 52 15.91 0.56 5.42
N GLY A 53 15.36 0.62 6.65
CA GLY A 53 15.45 1.76 7.56
C GLY A 53 14.31 2.78 7.45
N TYR A 54 13.20 2.45 6.77
CA TYR A 54 12.02 3.31 6.74
C TYR A 54 11.15 3.11 7.99
N LYS A 55 10.64 4.20 8.54
CA LYS A 55 9.70 4.16 9.66
C LYS A 55 8.31 3.75 9.19
N VAL A 56 7.68 2.86 9.93
CA VAL A 56 6.35 2.31 9.59
C VAL A 56 5.30 2.80 10.57
N TYR A 57 4.16 3.24 10.03
CA TYR A 57 2.98 3.70 10.77
C TYR A 57 1.76 2.93 10.27
N SER A 58 0.88 2.49 11.16
CA SER A 58 -0.23 1.62 10.79
C SER A 58 -1.50 1.92 11.59
N ASN A 59 -2.68 1.62 11.03
CA ASN A 59 -3.96 1.66 11.75
C ASN A 59 -4.33 0.31 12.41
N PHE A 60 -3.45 -0.67 12.31
CA PHE A 60 -3.52 -1.97 12.99
C PHE A 60 -2.16 -2.29 13.62
N CYS A 61 -2.09 -3.30 14.48
CA CYS A 61 -0.90 -3.58 15.24
C CYS A 61 0.17 -4.30 14.39
N LEU A 62 1.34 -3.70 14.28
CA LEU A 62 2.53 -4.31 13.70
C LEU A 62 3.66 -4.29 14.73
N SER A 63 4.35 -5.42 14.92
CA SER A 63 5.44 -5.53 15.91
C SER A 63 6.64 -4.61 15.61
N PHE A 64 6.74 -4.07 14.41
CA PHE A 64 7.84 -3.21 13.94
C PHE A 64 7.40 -1.78 13.61
N GLN A 65 6.22 -1.35 14.03
CA GLN A 65 5.75 0.02 13.76
C GLN A 65 6.28 1.04 14.78
N GLU A 66 6.42 2.28 14.35
CA GLU A 66 6.77 3.42 15.21
C GLU A 66 5.59 3.86 16.08
N SER A 67 4.39 3.91 15.50
CA SER A 67 3.15 4.23 16.23
C SER A 67 1.90 3.80 15.48
N ASN A 68 0.81 3.63 16.25
CA ASN A 68 -0.53 3.43 15.72
C ASN A 68 -1.11 4.75 15.20
N LEU A 69 -1.79 4.65 14.07
CA LEU A 69 -2.63 5.72 13.53
C LEU A 69 -4.05 5.51 14.07
N MET A 70 -4.46 6.33 15.01
CA MET A 70 -5.79 6.22 15.66
C MET A 70 -6.79 7.22 15.09
N HIS A 71 -6.30 8.27 14.45
CA HIS A 71 -7.10 9.33 13.89
C HIS A 71 -6.50 9.81 12.56
N TRP A 72 -7.35 10.34 11.66
CA TRP A 72 -6.88 10.90 10.39
C TRP A 72 -5.81 12.02 10.57
N LYS A 73 -5.88 12.78 11.68
CA LYS A 73 -4.86 13.80 12.02
C LYS A 73 -3.47 13.20 12.21
N ASP A 74 -3.38 11.93 12.57
CA ASP A 74 -2.08 11.28 12.77
C ASP A 74 -1.41 10.98 11.42
N ILE A 75 -2.21 10.66 10.39
CA ILE A 75 -1.71 10.45 9.03
C ILE A 75 -0.94 11.68 8.54
N ILE A 76 -1.47 12.89 8.80
CA ILE A 76 -0.85 14.14 8.32
C ILE A 76 0.47 14.46 9.04
N LYS A 77 0.64 13.94 10.25
CA LYS A 77 1.85 14.14 11.07
C LYS A 77 2.98 13.19 10.69
N VAL A 78 2.72 12.13 9.93
CA VAL A 78 3.76 11.17 9.53
C VAL A 78 4.88 11.89 8.78
N PRO A 79 6.14 11.71 9.19
CA PRO A 79 7.27 12.40 8.56
C PRO A 79 7.53 11.88 7.15
N SER A 80 8.31 12.63 6.38
CA SER A 80 8.82 12.21 5.09
C SER A 80 9.72 10.97 5.23
N ASN A 81 9.91 10.22 4.15
CA ASN A 81 10.68 8.96 4.13
C ASN A 81 10.10 7.89 5.07
N SER A 82 8.80 7.67 4.98
CA SER A 82 8.07 6.73 5.83
C SER A 82 7.14 5.83 5.02
N VAL A 83 6.65 4.80 5.68
CA VAL A 83 5.62 3.87 5.17
C VAL A 83 4.37 4.03 6.03
N ILE A 84 3.22 4.11 5.40
CA ILE A 84 1.91 4.13 6.05
C ILE A 84 1.13 2.90 5.60
N CYS A 85 0.68 2.09 6.54
CA CYS A 85 -0.16 0.92 6.31
C CYS A 85 -1.58 1.22 6.79
N LEU A 86 -2.55 1.13 5.88
CA LEU A 86 -3.98 1.37 6.16
C LEU A 86 -4.78 0.15 5.72
N ASP A 87 -5.14 -0.69 6.66
CA ASP A 87 -6.04 -1.81 6.37
C ASP A 87 -7.49 -1.32 6.31
N GLU A 88 -8.30 -1.92 5.43
CA GLU A 88 -9.70 -1.56 5.14
C GLU A 88 -9.88 -0.06 4.83
N ILE A 89 -9.16 0.42 3.81
CA ILE A 89 -9.21 1.85 3.45
C ILE A 89 -10.60 2.31 2.98
N SER A 90 -11.47 1.39 2.54
CA SER A 90 -12.85 1.66 2.18
C SER A 90 -13.66 2.24 3.35
N ASP A 91 -13.35 1.83 4.58
CA ASP A 91 -14.02 2.35 5.77
C ASP A 91 -13.60 3.79 6.07
N LEU A 92 -12.36 4.14 5.75
CA LEU A 92 -11.85 5.49 5.91
C LEU A 92 -12.28 6.42 4.77
N PHE A 93 -12.35 5.89 3.55
CA PHE A 93 -12.61 6.63 2.32
C PHE A 93 -13.83 6.08 1.58
N ASN A 94 -14.92 5.86 2.31
CA ASN A 94 -16.17 5.40 1.72
C ASN A 94 -16.70 6.44 0.73
N ALA A 95 -17.10 5.97 -0.45
CA ALA A 95 -17.64 6.81 -1.51
C ALA A 95 -18.88 7.65 -1.07
N ARG A 96 -19.58 7.22 -0.01
CA ARG A 96 -20.77 7.92 0.52
C ARG A 96 -20.41 9.06 1.46
N ASP A 97 -19.31 8.95 2.22
CA ASP A 97 -18.95 9.84 3.33
C ASP A 97 -17.75 10.75 3.02
N TRP A 98 -17.15 10.62 1.84
CA TRP A 98 -15.96 11.37 1.46
C TRP A 98 -16.10 12.91 1.57
N LYS A 99 -17.34 13.43 1.47
CA LYS A 99 -17.62 14.88 1.59
C LYS A 99 -17.25 15.45 2.95
N TYR A 100 -17.24 14.60 3.97
CA TYR A 100 -16.90 14.98 5.35
C TYR A 100 -15.41 14.86 5.64
N MET A 101 -14.64 14.34 4.69
CA MET A 101 -13.22 14.15 4.88
C MET A 101 -12.48 15.49 4.85
N PRO A 102 -11.56 15.72 5.80
CA PRO A 102 -10.75 16.93 5.80
C PRO A 102 -9.92 17.05 4.53
N LYS A 103 -9.98 18.21 3.89
CA LYS A 103 -9.23 18.52 2.67
C LYS A 103 -7.73 18.27 2.83
N GLY A 104 -7.21 18.39 4.04
CA GLY A 104 -5.81 18.14 4.37
C GLY A 104 -5.34 16.72 4.06
N ILE A 105 -6.19 15.69 4.24
CA ILE A 105 -5.83 14.30 3.92
C ILE A 105 -5.63 14.13 2.42
N PHE A 106 -6.53 14.68 1.60
CA PHE A 106 -6.38 14.62 0.15
C PHE A 106 -5.07 15.24 -0.31
N THR A 107 -4.78 16.45 0.20
CA THR A 107 -3.53 17.13 -0.11
C THR A 107 -2.33 16.30 0.34
N TYR A 108 -2.42 15.63 1.48
CA TYR A 108 -1.38 14.75 1.98
C TYR A 108 -1.16 13.53 1.08
N LEU A 109 -2.24 12.82 0.71
CA LEU A 109 -2.18 11.65 -0.18
C LEU A 109 -1.56 12.02 -1.55
N ILE A 110 -2.00 13.14 -2.13
CA ILE A 110 -1.47 13.63 -3.42
C ILE A 110 0.03 13.95 -3.32
N ASN A 111 0.47 14.49 -2.20
CA ASN A 111 1.85 14.89 -2.00
C ASN A 111 2.72 13.78 -1.37
N SER A 112 2.15 12.61 -1.04
CA SER A 112 2.89 11.50 -0.45
C SER A 112 4.11 11.10 -1.29
N ARG A 113 3.94 11.07 -2.61
CA ARG A 113 5.02 10.81 -3.55
C ARG A 113 6.16 11.84 -3.43
N LYS A 114 5.85 13.14 -3.33
CA LYS A 114 6.86 14.20 -3.18
C LYS A 114 7.59 14.15 -1.85
N ARG A 115 6.93 13.64 -0.81
CA ARG A 115 7.49 13.47 0.53
C ARG A 115 8.23 12.14 0.70
N ASN A 116 8.34 11.35 -0.35
CA ASN A 116 8.88 9.99 -0.31
C ASN A 116 8.17 9.10 0.72
N ILE A 117 6.83 9.18 0.77
CA ILE A 117 6.00 8.36 1.64
C ILE A 117 5.36 7.29 0.78
N ARG A 118 5.51 6.02 1.18
CA ARG A 118 4.77 4.91 0.60
C ARG A 118 3.52 4.66 1.43
N ILE A 119 2.36 4.76 0.79
CA ILE A 119 1.08 4.41 1.38
C ILE A 119 0.69 3.04 0.83
N LEU A 120 0.54 2.08 1.71
CA LEU A 120 0.08 0.73 1.45
C LEU A 120 -1.31 0.61 2.07
N SER A 121 -2.31 0.30 1.28
CA SER A 121 -3.68 0.20 1.77
C SER A 121 -4.38 -1.03 1.24
N SER A 122 -5.34 -1.57 1.98
CA SER A 122 -6.18 -2.67 1.52
C SER A 122 -7.63 -2.23 1.31
N ALA A 123 -8.33 -2.90 0.41
CA ALA A 123 -9.77 -2.81 0.23
C ALA A 123 -10.31 -4.13 -0.32
N GLN A 124 -11.56 -4.46 0.00
CA GLN A 124 -12.18 -5.68 -0.53
C GLN A 124 -12.49 -5.53 -2.01
N GLU A 125 -13.11 -4.43 -2.38
CA GLU A 125 -13.41 -4.08 -3.76
C GLU A 125 -12.83 -2.71 -4.10
N TYR A 126 -12.22 -2.61 -5.28
CA TYR A 126 -11.64 -1.34 -5.75
C TYR A 126 -12.70 -0.24 -5.92
N ASP A 127 -13.91 -0.64 -6.30
CA ASP A 127 -15.00 0.30 -6.59
C ASP A 127 -15.71 0.84 -5.35
N GLU A 128 -15.49 0.25 -4.17
CA GLU A 128 -15.96 0.77 -2.88
C GLU A 128 -15.22 2.03 -2.44
N ILE A 129 -13.98 2.20 -2.90
CA ILE A 129 -13.17 3.37 -2.61
C ILE A 129 -13.67 4.56 -3.43
N ASP A 130 -13.78 5.74 -2.82
CA ASP A 130 -14.13 6.96 -3.53
C ASP A 130 -13.26 7.19 -4.79
N LYS A 131 -13.90 7.60 -5.88
CA LYS A 131 -13.25 7.82 -7.17
C LYS A 131 -12.08 8.80 -7.08
N THR A 132 -12.20 9.82 -6.25
CA THR A 132 -11.16 10.85 -6.08
C THR A 132 -9.91 10.26 -5.45
N VAL A 133 -10.07 9.35 -4.49
CA VAL A 133 -8.96 8.60 -3.87
C VAL A 133 -8.36 7.60 -4.85
N ARG A 134 -9.20 6.83 -5.54
CA ARG A 134 -8.76 5.84 -6.54
C ARG A 134 -7.88 6.45 -7.63
N THR A 135 -8.25 7.65 -8.11
CA THR A 135 -7.48 8.35 -9.16
C THR A 135 -6.11 8.83 -8.69
N LYS A 136 -5.83 8.80 -7.40
CA LYS A 136 -4.51 9.16 -6.81
C LYS A 136 -3.65 7.94 -6.54
N ALA A 137 -4.21 6.74 -6.64
CA ALA A 137 -3.41 5.53 -6.54
C ALA A 137 -2.33 5.52 -7.62
N THR A 138 -1.12 5.17 -7.22
CA THR A 138 -0.01 4.94 -8.16
C THR A 138 -0.11 3.53 -8.73
N TYR A 139 -0.42 2.57 -7.85
CA TYR A 139 -0.52 1.17 -8.21
C TYR A 139 -1.74 0.51 -7.59
N VAL A 140 -2.31 -0.44 -8.32
CA VAL A 140 -3.29 -1.40 -7.80
C VAL A 140 -2.66 -2.78 -7.77
N VAL A 141 -2.77 -3.46 -6.65
CA VAL A 141 -2.18 -4.77 -6.41
C VAL A 141 -3.28 -5.81 -6.24
N GLU A 142 -3.50 -6.63 -7.23
CA GLU A 142 -4.43 -7.75 -7.14
C GLU A 142 -3.77 -8.92 -6.42
N CYS A 143 -4.33 -9.31 -5.27
CA CYS A 143 -3.83 -10.40 -4.45
C CYS A 143 -4.61 -11.68 -4.70
N SER A 144 -3.93 -12.80 -4.81
CA SER A 144 -4.55 -14.13 -4.87
C SER A 144 -3.65 -15.17 -4.23
N HIS A 145 -4.22 -16.32 -3.85
CA HIS A 145 -3.44 -17.40 -3.29
C HIS A 145 -3.84 -18.75 -3.92
N TYR A 146 -2.92 -19.70 -3.84
CA TYR A 146 -3.08 -21.08 -4.27
C TYR A 146 -2.66 -22.01 -3.13
N GLY A 147 -3.19 -23.24 -3.14
CA GLY A 147 -2.86 -24.21 -2.11
C GLY A 147 -3.81 -24.19 -0.92
N ARG A 148 -5.12 -24.37 -1.17
CA ARG A 148 -6.18 -24.32 -0.13
C ARG A 148 -5.97 -25.25 1.07
N LEU A 149 -5.31 -26.41 0.85
CA LEU A 149 -5.08 -27.43 1.88
C LEU A 149 -3.68 -27.36 2.52
N ILE A 150 -2.81 -26.47 2.05
CA ILE A 150 -1.42 -26.39 2.51
C ILE A 150 -1.28 -25.17 3.43
N ARG A 151 -0.64 -25.35 4.60
CA ARG A 151 -0.39 -24.26 5.55
C ARG A 151 0.39 -23.12 4.91
N ASN A 152 1.44 -23.44 4.15
CA ASN A 152 2.24 -22.46 3.41
C ASN A 152 1.65 -22.28 2.00
N LYS A 153 0.66 -21.41 1.89
CA LYS A 153 0.04 -21.07 0.61
C LYS A 153 1.00 -20.26 -0.27
N PHE A 154 0.90 -20.46 -1.57
CA PHE A 154 1.54 -19.59 -2.55
C PHE A 154 0.67 -18.37 -2.77
N TYR A 155 1.23 -17.21 -2.54
CA TYR A 155 0.57 -15.94 -2.78
C TYR A 155 1.09 -15.32 -4.06
N ARG A 156 0.18 -14.75 -4.83
CA ARG A 156 0.48 -14.04 -6.07
C ARG A 156 0.01 -12.61 -5.97
N ARG A 157 0.87 -11.67 -6.35
CA ARG A 157 0.53 -10.26 -6.54
C ARG A 157 0.66 -9.90 -8.01
N LYS A 158 -0.36 -9.30 -8.58
CA LYS A 158 -0.29 -8.64 -9.88
C LYS A 158 -0.36 -7.15 -9.65
N ILE A 159 0.66 -6.43 -10.08
CA ILE A 159 0.80 -5.00 -9.87
C ILE A 159 0.50 -4.28 -11.17
N TYR A 160 -0.39 -3.32 -11.12
CA TYR A 160 -0.82 -2.50 -12.23
C TYR A 160 -0.54 -1.05 -11.95
N GLU A 161 0.16 -0.38 -12.85
CA GLU A 161 0.26 1.08 -12.83
C GLU A 161 -1.07 1.69 -13.24
N MET A 162 -1.47 2.75 -12.53
CA MET A 162 -2.71 3.47 -12.85
C MET A 162 -2.42 4.55 -13.87
N GLY A 163 -2.95 4.38 -15.08
CA GLY A 163 -2.88 5.39 -16.14
C GLY A 163 -3.77 6.60 -15.87
N LEU A 164 -3.51 7.69 -16.59
CA LEU A 164 -4.35 8.88 -16.60
C LEU A 164 -5.77 8.51 -17.09
N GLY A 165 -6.71 8.40 -16.17
CA GLY A 165 -8.12 8.16 -16.49
C GLY A 165 -8.73 6.84 -16.02
N ASN A 166 -8.06 6.03 -15.25
CA ASN A 166 -8.59 4.80 -14.61
C ASN A 166 -9.02 3.65 -15.57
N LYS A 167 -8.93 3.80 -16.88
CA LYS A 167 -9.42 2.79 -17.82
C LYS A 167 -8.34 1.84 -18.33
N ASP A 168 -7.11 2.29 -18.37
CA ASP A 168 -6.01 1.51 -18.92
C ASP A 168 -5.04 1.09 -17.78
N ARG A 169 -5.42 0.02 -17.05
CA ARG A 169 -4.51 -0.64 -16.13
C ARG A 169 -3.44 -1.37 -16.95
N LYS A 170 -2.26 -0.79 -17.02
CA LYS A 170 -1.12 -1.46 -17.63
C LYS A 170 -0.52 -2.40 -16.60
N ARG A 171 -0.53 -3.71 -16.89
CA ARG A 171 0.14 -4.69 -16.05
C ARG A 171 1.64 -4.45 -16.14
N GLU A 172 2.27 -4.15 -14.99
CA GLU A 172 3.72 -3.98 -14.92
C GLU A 172 4.41 -5.28 -14.60
N PHE A 173 4.09 -5.92 -13.48
CA PHE A 173 4.74 -7.16 -13.11
C PHE A 173 3.88 -8.06 -12.21
N GLN A 174 4.34 -9.28 -12.04
CA GLN A 174 3.73 -10.30 -11.20
C GLN A 174 4.78 -10.88 -10.28
N GLU A 175 4.48 -10.92 -9.01
CA GLU A 175 5.29 -11.56 -7.99
C GLU A 175 4.60 -12.75 -7.37
N TRP A 176 5.42 -13.70 -6.92
CA TRP A 176 5.01 -14.86 -6.15
C TRP A 176 5.82 -14.90 -4.86
N PHE A 177 5.18 -15.31 -3.77
CA PHE A 177 5.85 -15.60 -2.52
C PHE A 177 5.13 -16.69 -1.76
N ILE A 178 5.83 -17.36 -0.87
CA ILE A 178 5.27 -18.37 0.03
C ILE A 178 5.03 -17.69 1.37
N ARG A 179 3.93 -18.03 2.04
CA ARG A 179 3.72 -17.64 3.42
C ARG A 179 4.81 -18.29 4.27
N GLU A 180 5.69 -17.49 4.79
CA GLU A 180 6.62 -17.87 5.83
C GLU A 180 5.95 -17.63 7.18
N ASP A 181 6.16 -18.51 8.16
CA ASP A 181 5.64 -18.32 9.52
C ASP A 181 6.10 -16.98 10.12
N PHE A 182 7.25 -16.49 9.65
CA PHE A 182 7.84 -15.21 9.95
C PHE A 182 6.88 -14.00 9.78
N TYR A 183 6.04 -13.99 8.75
CA TYR A 183 5.11 -12.86 8.51
C TYR A 183 3.87 -12.90 9.38
N SER A 184 3.49 -14.08 9.90
CA SER A 184 2.36 -14.20 10.82
C SER A 184 2.68 -13.66 12.23
N ASP A 185 3.96 -13.57 12.58
CA ASP A 185 4.40 -13.08 13.90
C ASP A 185 4.44 -11.55 13.98
N PHE A 186 4.25 -10.86 12.85
CA PHE A 186 4.33 -9.40 12.80
C PHE A 186 2.99 -8.70 12.98
N TYR A 187 1.88 -9.41 12.80
CA TYR A 187 0.54 -8.84 12.97
C TYR A 187 -0.47 -9.93 13.35
N ASP A 188 -1.51 -9.54 14.09
CA ASP A 188 -2.62 -10.43 14.40
C ASP A 188 -3.65 -10.39 13.27
N THR A 189 -3.91 -11.55 12.65
CA THR A 189 -4.90 -11.70 11.59
C THR A 189 -6.33 -11.58 12.08
N ASN A 190 -6.57 -11.65 13.39
CA ASN A 190 -7.89 -11.55 14.02
C ASN A 190 -8.12 -10.18 14.66
N GLU A 191 -7.15 -9.27 14.57
CA GLU A 191 -7.33 -7.91 15.08
C GLU A 191 -8.45 -7.21 14.30
N ILE A 192 -9.43 -6.69 15.03
CA ILE A 192 -10.45 -5.81 14.47
C ILE A 192 -9.76 -4.46 14.24
N VAL A 193 -9.56 -4.12 12.97
CA VAL A 193 -8.99 -2.83 12.58
C VAL A 193 -9.86 -1.71 13.15
N LYS A 194 -9.25 -0.84 13.93
CA LYS A 194 -9.96 0.32 14.46
C LYS A 194 -10.20 1.31 13.32
N ILE A 195 -11.48 1.62 13.09
CA ILE A 195 -11.87 2.70 12.19
C ILE A 195 -11.20 3.97 12.72
N LEU A 196 -10.38 4.60 11.89
CA LEU A 196 -9.74 5.87 12.23
C LEU A 196 -10.85 6.86 12.60
N GLY A 197 -10.89 7.27 13.87
CA GLY A 197 -12.00 7.97 14.49
C GLY A 197 -12.64 9.00 13.57
N GLY A 198 -13.86 8.68 13.18
CA GLY A 198 -14.77 9.58 12.52
C GLY A 198 -15.11 10.72 13.46
N MET A 199 -15.37 11.86 12.91
CA MET A 199 -15.76 13.10 13.53
C MET A 199 -16.44 12.93 14.91
N GLU A 200 -15.69 13.00 15.99
CA GLU A 200 -16.24 13.61 17.19
C GLU A 200 -16.48 15.08 16.83
N ASN A 201 -17.76 15.46 16.87
CA ASN A 201 -18.18 16.83 16.72
C ASN A 201 -17.43 17.67 17.75
N ASP A 202 -16.37 18.34 17.32
CA ASP A 202 -15.82 19.50 18.04
C ASP A 202 -16.92 20.57 17.99
N LYS A 203 -17.77 20.54 19.01
CA LYS A 203 -18.66 21.67 19.36
C LYS A 203 -17.87 22.70 20.14
#